data_d6724a35bfd1494a9f2d2b000eae231d
#
_entry.id   d6724a35bfd1494a9f2d2b000eae231d
#
_cell.length_a   1.000
_cell.length_b   1.000
_cell.length_c   1.000
_cell.angle_alpha   90.00
_cell.angle_beta   90.00
_cell.angle_gamma   90.00
#
_symmetry.space_group_name_H-M   'P 1'
#
loop_
_entity.id
_entity.type
_entity.pdbx_description
1 polymer ?
#
loop_
_entity_poly.entity_id
_entity_poly.type
_entity_poly.pdbx_seq_one_letter_code
_entity_poly.pdbx_strand_id
1 'polypeptide(L)'
;MIDETLFEAEEKMESAVEHAKEEFAAIRTGRATPAMFSKIVVDYYGAPTPVTQMASVGVPEPRMVIVKPYDATQLGPIERAIRDSDLGVNPNNEGTQLRIHLPQMTEERRREMIKVARHKAEEGRVAIRNVRRKAKEQLDRLVKDGAAGEDDGRRAEKELEDVTHRYVAVVDELVKHKEAELLEV
;
A
#
# COMPACT_ATOMS: atom_id res chain seq x y z
N MET A 1 -8.90 -24.10 18.93
CA MET A 1 -8.06 -23.04 19.54
C MET A 1 -6.72 -22.83 18.81
N ILE A 2 -5.94 -23.89 18.60
CA ILE A 2 -4.70 -23.78 17.76
C ILE A 2 -5.06 -23.34 16.35
N ASP A 3 -6.00 -24.00 15.71
CA ASP A 3 -6.41 -23.70 14.33
C ASP A 3 -6.99 -22.29 14.19
N GLU A 4 -7.73 -21.82 15.18
CA GLU A 4 -8.20 -20.42 15.23
C GLU A 4 -7.05 -19.43 15.31
N THR A 5 -6.06 -19.70 16.17
CA THR A 5 -4.88 -18.83 16.32
C THR A 5 -4.10 -18.74 15.02
N LEU A 6 -3.89 -19.86 14.34
CA LEU A 6 -3.21 -19.91 13.05
C LEU A 6 -4.01 -19.19 11.95
N PHE A 7 -5.32 -19.42 11.92
CA PHE A 7 -6.21 -18.77 10.95
C PHE A 7 -6.23 -17.24 11.11
N GLU A 8 -6.39 -16.77 12.35
CA GLU A 8 -6.35 -15.33 12.64
C GLU A 8 -5.00 -14.70 12.31
N ALA A 9 -3.90 -15.41 12.57
CA ALA A 9 -2.57 -14.94 12.21
C ALA A 9 -2.44 -14.81 10.69
N GLU A 10 -2.90 -15.79 9.94
CA GLU A 10 -2.85 -15.75 8.48
C GLU A 10 -3.70 -14.61 7.91
N GLU A 11 -4.92 -14.40 8.40
CA GLU A 11 -5.77 -13.27 8.00
C GLU A 11 -5.08 -11.92 8.25
N LYS A 12 -4.44 -11.76 9.41
CA LYS A 12 -3.74 -10.52 9.74
C LYS A 12 -2.49 -10.31 8.88
N MET A 13 -1.77 -11.37 8.54
CA MET A 13 -0.63 -11.30 7.63
C MET A 13 -1.07 -10.96 6.21
N GLU A 14 -2.16 -11.56 5.75
CA GLU A 14 -2.75 -11.22 4.45
C GLU A 14 -3.18 -9.76 4.40
N SER A 15 -3.81 -9.26 5.44
CA SER A 15 -4.18 -7.85 5.58
C SER A 15 -2.96 -6.93 5.53
N ALA A 16 -1.86 -7.31 6.18
CA ALA A 16 -0.60 -6.55 6.13
C ALA A 16 -0.02 -6.51 4.72
N VAL A 17 -0.10 -7.61 3.97
CA VAL A 17 0.34 -7.67 2.57
C VAL A 17 -0.54 -6.81 1.67
N GLU A 18 -1.87 -6.84 1.84
CA GLU A 18 -2.78 -5.99 1.08
C GLU A 18 -2.52 -4.50 1.35
N HIS A 19 -2.26 -4.13 2.61
CA HIS A 19 -1.85 -2.77 2.95
C HIS A 19 -0.54 -2.38 2.27
N ALA A 20 0.45 -3.28 2.25
CA ALA A 20 1.72 -3.05 1.55
C ALA A 20 1.51 -2.86 0.04
N LYS A 21 0.63 -3.65 -0.58
CA LYS A 21 0.27 -3.48 -2.00
C LYS A 21 -0.31 -2.10 -2.29
N GLU A 22 -1.21 -1.61 -1.44
CA GLU A 22 -1.77 -0.27 -1.56
C GLU A 22 -0.70 0.81 -1.43
N GLU A 23 0.20 0.66 -0.46
CA GLU A 23 1.31 1.59 -0.25
C GLU A 23 2.28 1.62 -1.45
N PHE A 24 2.60 0.46 -2.02
CA PHE A 24 3.44 0.38 -3.22
C PHE A 24 2.75 0.98 -4.45
N ALA A 25 1.47 0.70 -4.64
CA ALA A 25 0.70 1.20 -5.77
C ALA A 25 0.64 2.73 -5.80
N ALA A 26 0.66 3.37 -4.64
CA ALA A 26 0.63 4.83 -4.50
C ALA A 26 2.00 5.49 -4.77
N ILE A 27 3.10 4.74 -4.85
CA ILE A 27 4.42 5.29 -5.16
C ILE A 27 4.48 5.73 -6.61
N ARG A 28 4.90 6.97 -6.83
CA ARG A 28 5.09 7.51 -8.17
C ARG A 28 6.23 6.82 -8.90
N THR A 29 5.93 6.32 -10.08
CA THR A 29 6.90 5.75 -11.03
C THR A 29 7.02 6.64 -12.27
N GLY A 30 7.74 6.20 -13.28
CA GLY A 30 7.84 6.92 -14.56
C GLY A 30 6.54 6.95 -15.36
N ARG A 31 5.61 6.04 -15.07
CA ARG A 31 4.30 5.95 -15.73
C ARG A 31 3.18 6.35 -14.79
N ALA A 32 2.20 7.06 -15.31
CA ALA A 32 1.01 7.43 -14.57
C ALA A 32 0.11 6.22 -14.33
N THR A 33 -0.43 6.13 -13.12
CA THR A 33 -1.48 5.17 -12.77
C THR A 33 -2.52 5.86 -11.89
N PRO A 34 -3.80 5.45 -11.96
CA PRO A 34 -4.82 5.98 -11.05
C PRO A 34 -4.49 5.76 -9.57
N ALA A 35 -3.81 4.66 -9.25
CA ALA A 35 -3.42 4.33 -7.88
C ALA A 35 -2.49 5.36 -7.22
N MET A 36 -1.75 6.14 -7.99
CA MET A 36 -0.91 7.24 -7.48
C MET A 36 -1.73 8.31 -6.76
N PHE A 37 -3.00 8.42 -7.06
CA PHE A 37 -3.91 9.41 -6.46
C PHE A 37 -4.70 8.86 -5.27
N SER A 38 -4.55 7.58 -4.94
CA SER A 38 -5.34 6.90 -3.90
C SER A 38 -5.12 7.44 -2.49
N LYS A 39 -3.96 8.03 -2.22
CA LYS A 39 -3.60 8.60 -0.92
C LYS A 39 -3.90 10.10 -0.82
N ILE A 40 -4.31 10.73 -1.91
CA ILE A 40 -4.68 12.14 -1.91
C ILE A 40 -6.11 12.26 -1.41
N VAL A 41 -6.27 13.01 -0.32
CA VAL A 41 -7.54 13.15 0.40
C VAL A 41 -8.03 14.60 0.30
N VAL A 42 -9.32 14.74 0.06
CA VAL A 42 -10.03 16.04 0.01
C VAL A 42 -11.06 16.05 1.13
N ASP A 43 -11.21 17.19 1.79
CA ASP A 43 -12.33 17.41 2.70
C ASP A 43 -13.61 17.60 1.88
N TYR A 44 -14.44 16.57 1.84
CA TYR A 44 -15.72 16.57 1.16
C TYR A 44 -16.85 16.64 2.18
N TYR A 45 -17.41 17.85 2.34
CA TYR A 45 -18.46 18.14 3.33
C TYR A 45 -18.11 17.67 4.75
N GLY A 46 -16.87 17.92 5.18
CA GLY A 46 -16.37 17.56 6.50
C GLY A 46 -15.82 16.15 6.63
N ALA A 47 -15.91 15.31 5.60
CA ALA A 47 -15.39 13.96 5.58
C ALA A 47 -14.14 13.84 4.71
N PRO A 48 -12.99 13.38 5.24
CA PRO A 48 -11.81 13.09 4.43
C PRO A 48 -12.11 12.00 3.40
N THR A 49 -12.02 12.33 2.12
CA THR A 49 -12.41 11.43 1.03
C THR A 49 -11.29 11.32 0.01
N PRO A 50 -10.85 10.11 -0.37
CA PRO A 50 -9.84 9.94 -1.41
C PRO A 50 -10.33 10.51 -2.75
N VAL A 51 -9.44 11.16 -3.48
CA VAL A 51 -9.74 11.73 -4.81
C VAL A 51 -10.30 10.68 -5.76
N THR A 52 -9.82 9.45 -5.67
CA THR A 52 -10.30 8.33 -6.50
C THR A 52 -11.76 7.96 -6.28
N GLN A 53 -12.34 8.33 -5.14
CA GLN A 53 -13.76 8.16 -4.84
C GLN A 53 -14.61 9.35 -5.27
N MET A 54 -13.99 10.50 -5.52
CA MET A 54 -14.67 11.77 -5.85
C MET A 54 -14.61 12.10 -7.33
N ALA A 55 -13.78 11.41 -8.08
CA ALA A 55 -13.52 11.72 -9.48
C ALA A 55 -13.16 10.46 -10.26
N SER A 56 -13.39 10.50 -11.55
CA SER A 56 -12.79 9.52 -12.46
C SER A 56 -11.34 9.93 -12.72
N VAL A 57 -10.42 8.97 -12.65
CA VAL A 57 -9.00 9.17 -12.94
C VAL A 57 -8.64 8.32 -14.14
N GLY A 58 -8.39 8.96 -15.27
CA GLY A 58 -8.02 8.30 -16.52
C GLY A 58 -6.57 8.59 -16.89
N VAL A 59 -5.94 7.64 -17.58
CA VAL A 59 -4.56 7.76 -18.06
C VAL A 59 -4.56 7.57 -19.58
N PRO A 60 -4.85 8.64 -20.36
CA PRO A 60 -4.91 8.54 -21.82
C PRO A 60 -3.53 8.35 -22.47
N GLU A 61 -2.47 8.79 -21.79
CA GLU A 61 -1.08 8.66 -22.21
C GLU A 61 -0.21 8.26 -21.03
N PRO A 62 0.98 7.65 -21.23
CA PRO A 62 1.80 7.12 -20.15
C PRO A 62 2.19 8.13 -19.05
N ARG A 63 2.23 9.41 -19.37
CA ARG A 63 2.57 10.50 -18.42
C ARG A 63 1.51 11.59 -18.35
N MET A 64 0.29 11.26 -18.74
CA MET A 64 -0.84 12.18 -18.68
C MET A 64 -1.99 11.57 -17.88
N VAL A 65 -2.57 12.36 -16.99
CA VAL A 65 -3.72 11.96 -16.17
C VAL A 65 -4.82 13.00 -16.37
N ILE A 66 -6.05 12.51 -16.54
CA ILE A 66 -7.25 13.33 -16.54
C ILE A 66 -8.05 12.99 -15.29
N VAL A 67 -8.29 13.98 -14.45
CA VAL A 67 -9.14 13.87 -13.26
C VAL A 67 -10.42 14.65 -13.50
N LYS A 68 -11.52 13.93 -13.55
CA LYS A 68 -12.84 14.53 -13.78
C LYS A 68 -13.73 14.31 -12.54
N PRO A 69 -14.01 15.35 -11.76
CA PRO A 69 -14.86 15.24 -10.58
C PRO A 69 -16.28 14.81 -10.94
N TYR A 70 -16.89 13.99 -10.10
CA TYR A 70 -18.32 13.66 -10.21
C TYR A 70 -19.19 14.86 -9.78
N ASP A 71 -18.70 15.64 -8.84
CA ASP A 71 -19.31 16.89 -8.38
C ASP A 71 -18.44 18.06 -8.86
N ALA A 72 -18.97 18.85 -9.80
CA ALA A 72 -18.26 19.98 -10.40
C ALA A 72 -17.79 21.03 -9.38
N THR A 73 -18.46 21.15 -8.23
CA THR A 73 -18.08 22.08 -7.16
C THR A 73 -16.78 21.69 -6.47
N GLN A 74 -16.35 20.45 -6.64
CA GLN A 74 -15.13 19.90 -6.01
C GLN A 74 -13.87 20.04 -6.86
N LEU A 75 -13.99 20.61 -8.07
CA LEU A 75 -12.83 20.78 -8.96
C LEU A 75 -11.70 21.58 -8.30
N GLY A 76 -12.00 22.70 -7.69
CA GLY A 76 -11.02 23.54 -7.00
C GLY A 76 -10.36 22.84 -5.79
N PRO A 77 -11.13 22.26 -4.87
CA PRO A 77 -10.58 21.48 -3.76
C PRO A 77 -9.69 20.31 -4.20
N ILE A 78 -10.10 19.57 -5.21
CA ILE A 78 -9.32 18.45 -5.78
C ILE A 78 -8.02 18.98 -6.40
N GLU A 79 -8.08 20.06 -7.16
CA GLU A 79 -6.91 20.70 -7.76
C GLU A 79 -5.86 21.07 -6.68
N ARG A 80 -6.31 21.70 -5.60
CA ARG A 80 -5.43 22.10 -4.49
C ARG A 80 -4.81 20.87 -3.80
N ALA A 81 -5.61 19.85 -3.55
CA ALA A 81 -5.13 18.63 -2.90
C ALA A 81 -4.05 17.92 -3.72
N ILE A 82 -4.23 17.88 -5.03
CA ILE A 82 -3.24 17.29 -5.94
C ILE A 82 -1.97 18.14 -6.01
N ARG A 83 -2.12 19.46 -6.10
CA ARG A 83 -0.99 20.41 -6.12
C ARG A 83 -0.14 20.30 -4.86
N ASP A 84 -0.77 20.20 -3.71
CA ASP A 84 -0.12 20.16 -2.40
C ASP A 84 0.38 18.76 -2.03
N SER A 85 0.10 17.75 -2.87
CA SER A 85 0.54 16.37 -2.65
C SER A 85 2.02 16.18 -2.95
N ASP A 86 2.55 15.01 -2.53
CA ASP A 86 3.94 14.61 -2.75
C ASP A 86 4.25 14.20 -4.20
N LEU A 87 3.25 14.23 -5.10
CA LEU A 87 3.46 13.84 -6.50
C LEU A 87 4.33 14.83 -7.28
N GLY A 88 4.44 16.07 -6.81
CA GLY A 88 5.25 17.09 -7.48
C GLY A 88 4.70 17.48 -8.85
N VAL A 89 3.39 17.58 -8.98
CA VAL A 89 2.70 17.90 -10.23
C VAL A 89 1.89 19.18 -10.11
N ASN A 90 1.69 19.86 -11.23
CA ASN A 90 0.85 21.05 -11.33
C ASN A 90 -0.37 20.71 -12.21
N PRO A 91 -1.55 20.55 -11.62
CA PRO A 91 -2.77 20.33 -12.39
C PRO A 91 -3.11 21.55 -13.26
N ASN A 92 -3.51 21.30 -14.50
CA ASN A 92 -4.06 22.30 -15.37
C ASN A 92 -5.59 22.22 -15.32
N ASN A 93 -6.24 23.29 -14.84
CA ASN A 93 -7.68 23.35 -14.73
C ASN A 93 -8.29 23.73 -16.09
N GLU A 94 -9.06 22.80 -16.68
CA GLU A 94 -9.74 22.99 -17.94
C GLU A 94 -11.22 23.39 -17.78
N GLY A 95 -11.63 23.75 -16.55
CA GLY A 95 -13.00 24.17 -16.22
C GLY A 95 -13.91 23.03 -15.77
N THR A 96 -13.85 21.86 -16.39
CA THR A 96 -14.65 20.67 -16.08
C THR A 96 -13.82 19.48 -15.61
N GLN A 97 -12.52 19.54 -15.85
CA GLN A 97 -11.57 18.48 -15.53
C GLN A 97 -10.18 19.05 -15.28
N LEU A 98 -9.34 18.27 -14.65
CA LEU A 98 -7.92 18.59 -14.47
C LEU A 98 -7.09 17.72 -15.41
N ARG A 99 -6.19 18.35 -16.14
CA ARG A 99 -5.18 17.68 -16.95
C ARG A 99 -3.85 17.77 -16.25
N ILE A 100 -3.22 16.63 -16.00
CA ILE A 100 -1.97 16.55 -15.25
C ILE A 100 -0.92 15.89 -16.13
N HIS A 101 0.17 16.62 -16.39
CA HIS A 101 1.35 16.06 -17.03
C HIS A 101 2.35 15.67 -15.94
N LEU A 102 2.74 14.40 -15.92
CA LEU A 102 3.79 13.91 -15.04
C LEU A 102 5.14 14.22 -15.69
N PRO A 103 5.97 15.10 -15.09
CA PRO A 103 7.31 15.33 -15.62
C PRO A 103 8.15 14.05 -15.52
N GLN A 104 9.11 13.90 -16.40
CA GLN A 104 10.06 12.80 -16.34
C GLN A 104 10.82 12.86 -15.01
N MET A 105 10.94 11.70 -14.34
CA MET A 105 11.67 11.64 -13.07
C MET A 105 13.16 11.79 -13.30
N THR A 106 13.80 12.60 -12.47
CA THR A 106 15.26 12.69 -12.40
C THR A 106 15.83 11.41 -11.77
N GLU A 107 17.10 11.13 -12.02
CA GLU A 107 17.79 10.01 -11.38
C GLU A 107 17.79 10.14 -9.85
N GLU A 108 17.98 11.34 -9.34
CA GLU A 108 17.92 11.64 -7.91
C GLU A 108 16.54 11.30 -7.32
N ARG A 109 15.48 11.72 -7.99
CA ARG A 109 14.11 11.43 -7.55
C ARG A 109 13.80 9.93 -7.58
N ARG A 110 14.27 9.21 -8.58
CA ARG A 110 14.15 7.75 -8.63
C ARG A 110 14.81 7.08 -7.44
N ARG A 111 16.02 7.51 -7.09
CA ARG A 111 16.74 6.97 -5.92
C ARG A 111 15.99 7.23 -4.62
N GLU A 112 15.40 8.43 -4.47
CA GLU A 112 14.55 8.74 -3.32
C GLU A 112 13.34 7.82 -3.25
N MET A 113 12.67 7.57 -4.38
CA MET A 113 11.51 6.69 -4.43
C MET A 113 11.87 5.23 -4.14
N ILE A 114 13.04 4.77 -4.55
CA ILE A 114 13.54 3.44 -4.19
C ILE A 114 13.72 3.32 -2.68
N LYS A 115 14.25 4.35 -2.02
CA LYS A 115 14.36 4.38 -0.56
C LYS A 115 12.97 4.31 0.10
N VAL A 116 12.02 5.05 -0.43
CA VAL A 116 10.62 5.02 0.05
C VAL A 116 10.04 3.62 -0.11
N ALA A 117 10.22 2.98 -1.26
CA ALA A 117 9.75 1.62 -1.49
C ALA A 117 10.36 0.62 -0.51
N ARG A 118 11.66 0.69 -0.28
CA ARG A 118 12.36 -0.17 0.68
C ARG A 118 11.87 0.03 2.12
N HIS A 119 11.61 1.27 2.48
CA HIS A 119 11.05 1.60 3.80
C HIS A 119 9.65 1.00 3.96
N LYS A 120 8.79 1.12 2.95
CA LYS A 120 7.46 0.52 2.95
C LYS A 120 7.50 -1.01 3.04
N ALA A 121 8.46 -1.63 2.35
CA ALA A 121 8.69 -3.07 2.46
C ALA A 121 9.06 -3.48 3.88
N GLU A 122 9.96 -2.75 4.53
CA GLU A 122 10.36 -3.05 5.90
C GLU A 122 9.20 -2.87 6.88
N GLU A 123 8.39 -1.83 6.74
CA GLU A 123 7.16 -1.66 7.52
C GLU A 123 6.22 -2.87 7.37
N GLY A 124 6.06 -3.38 6.15
CA GLY A 124 5.25 -4.57 5.89
C GLY A 124 5.81 -5.83 6.55
N ARG A 125 7.11 -6.04 6.48
CA ARG A 125 7.78 -7.18 7.13
C ARG A 125 7.67 -7.10 8.66
N VAL A 126 7.85 -5.93 9.23
CA VAL A 126 7.69 -5.69 10.67
C VAL A 126 6.26 -6.01 11.10
N ALA A 127 5.25 -5.58 10.35
CA ALA A 127 3.85 -5.89 10.63
C ALA A 127 3.60 -7.40 10.63
N ILE A 128 4.11 -8.12 9.63
CA ILE A 128 3.99 -9.59 9.54
C ILE A 128 4.67 -10.27 10.71
N ARG A 129 5.88 -9.87 11.06
CA ARG A 129 6.64 -10.44 12.18
C ARG A 129 5.96 -10.17 13.54
N ASN A 130 5.32 -9.02 13.69
CA ASN A 130 4.55 -8.72 14.90
C ASN A 130 3.33 -9.62 15.03
N VAL A 131 2.65 -9.92 13.93
CA VAL A 131 1.55 -10.89 13.92
C VAL A 131 2.06 -12.27 14.34
N ARG A 132 3.18 -12.72 13.76
CA ARG A 132 3.82 -13.99 14.14
C ARG A 132 4.14 -14.05 15.62
N ARG A 133 4.77 -13.01 16.15
CA ARG A 133 5.14 -12.95 17.57
C ARG A 133 3.94 -13.11 18.49
N LYS A 134 2.87 -12.36 18.21
CA LYS A 134 1.63 -12.45 19.01
C LYS A 134 0.97 -13.81 18.92
N ALA A 135 0.94 -14.40 17.73
CA ALA A 135 0.38 -15.73 17.53
C ALA A 135 1.21 -16.80 18.29
N LYS A 136 2.54 -16.69 18.24
CA LYS A 136 3.42 -17.59 19.00
C LYS A 136 3.16 -17.48 20.51
N GLU A 137 3.03 -16.28 21.04
CA GLU A 137 2.70 -16.05 22.45
C GLU A 137 1.37 -16.74 22.83
N GLN A 138 0.36 -16.69 21.96
CA GLN A 138 -0.92 -17.38 22.18
C GLN A 138 -0.76 -18.89 22.16
N LEU A 139 0.00 -19.44 21.21
CA LEU A 139 0.28 -20.87 21.15
C LEU A 139 1.04 -21.36 22.39
N ASP A 140 2.03 -20.62 22.83
CA ASP A 140 2.79 -20.93 24.04
C ASP A 140 1.89 -20.96 25.29
N ARG A 141 0.94 -20.04 25.39
CA ARG A 141 -0.07 -20.02 26.48
C ARG A 141 -0.97 -21.25 26.43
N LEU A 142 -1.46 -21.63 25.26
CA LEU A 142 -2.31 -22.80 25.09
C LEU A 142 -1.61 -24.08 25.58
N VAL A 143 -0.32 -24.22 25.29
CA VAL A 143 0.49 -25.35 25.74
C VAL A 143 0.71 -25.27 27.25
N LYS A 144 1.09 -24.10 27.77
CA LYS A 144 1.33 -23.88 29.20
C LYS A 144 0.09 -24.16 30.06
N ASP A 145 -1.06 -23.76 29.59
CA ASP A 145 -2.34 -23.92 30.28
C ASP A 145 -2.94 -25.33 30.12
N GLY A 146 -2.27 -26.20 29.40
CA GLY A 146 -2.72 -27.58 29.15
C GLY A 146 -3.86 -27.68 28.15
N ALA A 147 -4.25 -26.58 27.47
CA ALA A 147 -5.29 -26.59 26.46
C ALA A 147 -4.84 -27.23 25.13
N ALA A 148 -3.53 -27.35 24.91
CA ALA A 148 -2.93 -28.03 23.79
C ALA A 148 -1.72 -28.85 24.23
N GLY A 149 -1.44 -29.95 23.54
CA GLY A 149 -0.27 -30.77 23.77
C GLY A 149 1.01 -30.11 23.23
N GLU A 150 2.18 -30.46 23.79
CA GLU A 150 3.48 -29.93 23.34
C GLU A 150 3.77 -30.22 21.86
N ASP A 151 3.41 -31.42 21.39
CA ASP A 151 3.63 -31.82 20.00
C ASP A 151 2.76 -31.02 19.03
N ASP A 152 1.51 -30.75 19.41
CA ASP A 152 0.60 -29.93 18.64
C ASP A 152 1.08 -28.46 18.61
N GLY A 153 1.61 -27.99 19.75
CA GLY A 153 2.22 -26.66 19.84
C GLY A 153 3.41 -26.49 18.91
N ARG A 154 4.31 -27.47 18.87
CA ARG A 154 5.48 -27.45 17.98
C ARG A 154 5.09 -27.49 16.51
N ARG A 155 4.09 -28.32 16.17
CA ARG A 155 3.56 -28.38 14.81
C ARG A 155 2.95 -27.06 14.37
N ALA A 156 2.16 -26.46 15.24
CA ALA A 156 1.55 -25.13 15.01
C ALA A 156 2.60 -24.03 14.86
N GLU A 157 3.66 -24.05 15.67
CA GLU A 157 4.77 -23.08 15.57
C GLU A 157 5.48 -23.20 14.20
N LYS A 158 5.72 -24.42 13.74
CA LYS A 158 6.31 -24.66 12.43
C LYS A 158 5.41 -24.15 11.30
N GLU A 159 4.12 -24.43 11.38
CA GLU A 159 3.15 -23.97 10.40
C GLU A 159 3.09 -22.42 10.39
N LEU A 160 3.11 -21.79 11.56
CA LEU A 160 3.18 -20.34 11.70
C LEU A 160 4.44 -19.75 11.05
N GLU A 161 5.58 -20.41 11.22
CA GLU A 161 6.84 -20.00 10.60
C GLU A 161 6.78 -20.10 9.07
N ASP A 162 6.21 -21.18 8.53
CA ASP A 162 6.05 -21.39 7.09
C ASP A 162 5.11 -20.32 6.48
N VAL A 163 4.01 -20.00 7.16
CA VAL A 163 3.08 -18.95 6.75
C VAL A 163 3.76 -17.58 6.76
N THR A 164 4.53 -17.30 7.83
CA THR A 164 5.28 -16.05 7.94
C THR A 164 6.25 -15.87 6.77
N HIS A 165 7.06 -16.90 6.48
CA HIS A 165 8.00 -16.86 5.36
C HIS A 165 7.30 -16.63 4.03
N ARG A 166 6.14 -17.23 3.81
CA ARG A 166 5.37 -17.06 2.59
C ARG A 166 4.91 -15.61 2.39
N TYR A 167 4.38 -14.97 3.42
CA TYR A 167 3.93 -13.57 3.33
C TYR A 167 5.09 -12.57 3.27
N VAL A 168 6.19 -12.82 3.96
CA VAL A 168 7.41 -12.00 3.81
C VAL A 168 7.95 -12.08 2.39
N ALA A 169 7.94 -13.26 1.78
CA ALA A 169 8.36 -13.44 0.40
C ALA A 169 7.49 -12.65 -0.58
N VAL A 170 6.19 -12.53 -0.32
CA VAL A 170 5.29 -11.69 -1.14
C VAL A 170 5.71 -10.23 -1.07
N VAL A 171 6.01 -9.70 0.13
CA VAL A 171 6.49 -8.31 0.28
C VAL A 171 7.82 -8.11 -0.45
N ASP A 172 8.74 -9.08 -0.38
CA ASP A 172 10.03 -9.02 -1.07
C ASP A 172 9.86 -8.95 -2.59
N GLU A 173 8.92 -9.72 -3.15
CA GLU A 173 8.61 -9.66 -4.58
C GLU A 173 7.95 -8.32 -4.97
N LEU A 174 7.07 -7.79 -4.13
CA LEU A 174 6.43 -6.50 -4.36
C LEU A 174 7.44 -5.36 -4.43
N VAL A 175 8.39 -5.30 -3.51
CA VAL A 175 9.41 -4.24 -3.51
C VAL A 175 10.37 -4.40 -4.68
N LYS A 176 10.75 -5.61 -5.03
CA LYS A 176 11.61 -5.91 -6.17
C LYS A 176 10.96 -5.45 -7.48
N HIS A 177 9.68 -5.74 -7.64
CA HIS A 177 8.90 -5.31 -8.81
C HIS A 177 8.81 -3.78 -8.88
N LYS A 178 8.54 -3.13 -7.75
CA LYS A 178 8.46 -1.66 -7.68
C LYS A 178 9.82 -1.00 -7.98
N GLU A 179 10.90 -1.55 -7.48
CA GLU A 179 12.25 -1.05 -7.81
C GLU A 179 12.53 -1.15 -9.31
N ALA A 180 12.13 -2.24 -9.95
CA ALA A 180 12.27 -2.41 -11.40
C ALA A 180 11.46 -1.37 -12.17
N GLU A 181 10.21 -1.10 -11.76
CA GLU A 181 9.39 -0.03 -12.37
C GLU A 181 10.02 1.35 -12.21
N LEU A 182 10.63 1.63 -11.05
CA LEU A 182 11.28 2.91 -10.77
C LEU A 182 12.55 3.11 -11.60
N LEU A 183 13.19 2.03 -12.03
CA LEU A 183 14.40 2.07 -12.87
C LEU A 183 14.08 2.14 -14.37
N GLU A 184 12.85 1.91 -14.77
CA GLU A 184 12.43 2.07 -16.17
C GLU A 184 12.52 3.55 -16.58
N VAL A 185 13.05 3.78 -17.78
CA VAL A 185 13.22 5.13 -18.33
C VAL A 185 12.07 5.47 -19.27
#